data_5ee495e310438a3800ea7512e5dd3d0a
#
_entry.id   5ee495e310438a3800ea7512e5dd3d0a
#
_cell.length_a   1.000
_cell.length_b   1.000
_cell.length_c   1.000
_cell.angle_alpha   90.00
_cell.angle_beta   90.00
_cell.angle_gamma   90.00
#
_symmetry.space_group_name_H-M   'P 1'
#
loop_
_entity.id
_entity.type
_entity.pdbx_description
1 polymer ?
#
loop_
_entity_poly.entity_id
_entity_poly.type
_entity_poly.pdbx_seq_one_letter_code
_entity_poly.pdbx_strand_id
1 'polypeptide(L)'
;VIVVVDNYYSAATGGQDILSSRANNKSKSTKHPITEAVKGVGVKWVRQIDRTYDVTQMQSVLKEALTTDVKGPKVIVASSECMLNRQRREKPIINQAVKEQKRVVKTRFGVDEDVCTGDHACMRLSGCPSLTVKELDDPLRDDPVAHIDQNCVGCGNCGEVADAAILCPSFYQADTIHNPSKSERFFRKIRDRIISALQNWRERRTLIIEEVS
;
A
#
# COMPACT_ATOMS: atom_id res chain seq x y z
N VAL A 1 6.39 -19.81 -19.87
CA VAL A 1 5.42 -19.17 -18.95
C VAL A 1 5.21 -17.74 -19.39
N ILE A 2 3.96 -17.28 -19.45
CA ILE A 2 3.57 -15.91 -19.79
C ILE A 2 2.87 -15.34 -18.55
N VAL A 3 3.31 -14.15 -18.10
CA VAL A 3 2.65 -13.42 -17.02
C VAL A 3 1.92 -12.22 -17.65
N VAL A 4 0.59 -12.20 -17.49
CA VAL A 4 -0.27 -11.10 -17.94
C VAL A 4 -0.58 -10.22 -16.74
N VAL A 5 -0.19 -8.95 -16.80
CA VAL A 5 -0.51 -7.97 -15.74
C VAL A 5 -1.87 -7.35 -16.05
N ASP A 6 -2.88 -7.71 -15.26
CA ASP A 6 -4.22 -7.13 -15.32
C ASP A 6 -4.39 -6.09 -14.21
N ASN A 7 -4.21 -4.83 -14.55
CA ASN A 7 -4.40 -3.70 -13.63
C ASN A 7 -5.76 -3.01 -13.79
N TYR A 8 -6.71 -3.66 -14.46
CA TYR A 8 -8.09 -3.25 -14.75
C TYR A 8 -8.24 -2.06 -15.70
N TYR A 9 -7.15 -1.50 -16.19
CA TYR A 9 -7.12 -0.34 -17.07
C TYR A 9 -5.91 -0.39 -17.98
N SER A 10 -5.94 0.35 -19.08
CA SER A 10 -4.73 0.67 -19.83
C SER A 10 -3.94 1.75 -19.04
N ALA A 11 -3.03 1.34 -18.17
CA ALA A 11 -2.31 2.26 -17.27
C ALA A 11 -1.33 3.17 -18.01
N ALA A 12 -0.72 2.69 -19.09
CA ALA A 12 0.25 3.44 -19.88
C ALA A 12 -0.30 4.74 -20.47
N THR A 13 -1.61 4.81 -20.72
CA THR A 13 -2.30 5.95 -21.30
C THR A 13 -3.20 6.72 -20.34
N GLY A 14 -2.95 6.59 -19.03
CA GLY A 14 -3.66 7.36 -18.01
C GLY A 14 -4.92 6.72 -17.43
N GLY A 15 -5.09 5.39 -17.59
CA GLY A 15 -6.19 4.67 -16.97
C GLY A 15 -7.45 4.60 -17.83
N GLN A 16 -7.28 4.30 -19.10
CA GLN A 16 -8.40 4.08 -20.03
C GLN A 16 -9.04 2.72 -19.79
N ASP A 17 -10.36 2.65 -19.98
CA ASP A 17 -11.09 1.38 -19.92
C ASP A 17 -10.67 0.44 -21.06
N ILE A 18 -10.53 -0.84 -20.72
CA ILE A 18 -10.28 -1.94 -21.63
C ILE A 18 -11.46 -2.92 -21.59
N LEU A 19 -11.50 -3.90 -22.48
CA LEU A 19 -12.62 -4.85 -22.55
C LEU A 19 -12.87 -5.63 -21.26
N SER A 20 -11.82 -5.92 -20.49
CA SER A 20 -11.90 -6.60 -19.19
C SER A 20 -12.14 -5.65 -18.00
N SER A 21 -12.15 -4.34 -18.20
CA SER A 21 -12.33 -3.35 -17.12
C SER A 21 -13.62 -3.56 -16.36
N ARG A 22 -13.59 -3.34 -15.05
CA ARG A 22 -14.78 -3.32 -14.18
C ARG A 22 -15.60 -2.03 -14.32
N ALA A 23 -15.30 -1.21 -15.32
CA ALA A 23 -15.94 0.06 -15.56
C ALA A 23 -17.46 -0.07 -15.77
N ASN A 24 -18.19 0.97 -15.40
CA ASN A 24 -19.64 1.05 -15.63
C ASN A 24 -19.99 1.40 -17.08
N ASN A 25 -19.00 1.76 -17.88
CA ASN A 25 -19.20 2.11 -19.29
C ASN A 25 -19.38 0.85 -20.15
N LYS A 26 -20.63 0.50 -20.42
CA LYS A 26 -21.01 -0.68 -21.20
C LYS A 26 -20.55 -0.66 -22.66
N SER A 27 -20.21 0.52 -23.20
CA SER A 27 -19.71 0.62 -24.58
C SER A 27 -18.21 0.34 -24.69
N LYS A 28 -17.46 0.39 -23.57
CA LYS A 28 -15.99 0.23 -23.54
C LYS A 28 -15.53 -1.04 -22.84
N SER A 29 -16.41 -1.68 -22.07
CA SER A 29 -16.06 -2.90 -21.34
C SER A 29 -17.17 -3.93 -21.41
N THR A 30 -16.79 -5.15 -21.75
CA THR A 30 -17.68 -6.32 -21.70
C THR A 30 -17.63 -6.98 -20.33
N LYS A 31 -16.73 -6.55 -19.45
CA LYS A 31 -16.42 -7.17 -18.16
C LYS A 31 -15.97 -8.63 -18.27
N HIS A 32 -15.49 -9.01 -19.46
CA HIS A 32 -15.06 -10.37 -19.71
C HIS A 32 -13.65 -10.59 -19.13
N PRO A 33 -13.46 -11.58 -18.25
CA PRO A 33 -12.16 -11.82 -17.63
C PRO A 33 -11.10 -12.20 -18.64
N ILE A 34 -9.87 -11.70 -18.47
CA ILE A 34 -8.73 -12.06 -19.32
C ILE A 34 -8.47 -13.57 -19.29
N THR A 35 -8.68 -14.21 -18.14
CA THR A 35 -8.54 -15.67 -17.98
C THR A 35 -9.43 -16.46 -18.94
N GLU A 36 -10.66 -16.01 -19.14
CA GLU A 36 -11.59 -16.68 -20.06
C GLU A 36 -11.19 -16.44 -21.53
N ALA A 37 -10.74 -15.23 -21.86
CA ALA A 37 -10.22 -14.96 -23.20
C ALA A 37 -9.00 -15.83 -23.53
N VAL A 38 -8.08 -15.98 -22.57
CA VAL A 38 -6.88 -16.83 -22.71
C VAL A 38 -7.26 -18.32 -22.87
N LYS A 39 -8.24 -18.81 -22.11
CA LYS A 39 -8.78 -20.17 -22.29
C LYS A 39 -9.44 -20.33 -23.64
N GLY A 40 -10.19 -19.32 -24.10
CA GLY A 40 -10.89 -19.32 -25.39
C GLY A 40 -9.98 -19.49 -26.59
N VAL A 41 -8.72 -19.03 -26.52
CA VAL A 41 -7.71 -19.28 -27.56
C VAL A 41 -6.97 -20.62 -27.40
N GLY A 42 -7.42 -21.51 -26.51
CA GLY A 42 -6.92 -22.87 -26.36
C GLY A 42 -5.80 -23.09 -25.36
N VAL A 43 -5.47 -22.11 -24.53
CA VAL A 43 -4.46 -22.28 -23.44
C VAL A 43 -5.04 -23.18 -22.34
N LYS A 44 -4.40 -24.33 -22.10
CA LYS A 44 -4.87 -25.33 -21.14
C LYS A 44 -4.52 -25.04 -19.69
N TRP A 45 -3.37 -24.41 -19.48
CA TRP A 45 -2.92 -24.08 -18.13
C TRP A 45 -3.00 -22.58 -17.91
N VAL A 46 -3.97 -22.15 -17.09
CA VAL A 46 -4.21 -20.74 -16.73
C VAL A 46 -4.40 -20.66 -15.23
N ARG A 47 -3.71 -19.73 -14.57
CA ARG A 47 -3.88 -19.39 -13.16
C ARG A 47 -4.12 -17.90 -12.99
N GLN A 48 -4.96 -17.53 -12.03
CA GLN A 48 -5.19 -16.15 -11.66
C GLN A 48 -4.66 -15.89 -10.26
N ILE A 49 -4.00 -14.76 -10.06
CA ILE A 49 -3.51 -14.28 -8.78
C ILE A 49 -4.12 -12.90 -8.56
N ASP A 50 -4.98 -12.77 -7.53
CA ASP A 50 -5.67 -11.52 -7.22
C ASP A 50 -4.92 -10.66 -6.19
N ARG A 51 -3.94 -11.24 -5.48
CA ARG A 51 -3.04 -10.55 -4.56
C ARG A 51 -1.60 -10.62 -5.07
N THR A 52 -1.29 -9.72 -6.01
CA THR A 52 0.01 -9.75 -6.72
C THR A 52 1.20 -9.44 -5.83
N TYR A 53 0.98 -8.89 -4.63
CA TYR A 53 2.02 -8.63 -3.63
C TYR A 53 2.22 -9.79 -2.64
N ASP A 54 1.42 -10.84 -2.71
CA ASP A 54 1.66 -12.08 -1.99
C ASP A 54 2.79 -12.84 -2.70
N VAL A 55 4.02 -12.61 -2.25
CA VAL A 55 5.24 -13.18 -2.83
C VAL A 55 5.21 -14.71 -2.74
N THR A 56 4.71 -15.26 -1.64
CA THR A 56 4.63 -16.71 -1.43
C THR A 56 3.69 -17.36 -2.44
N GLN A 57 2.51 -16.79 -2.65
CA GLN A 57 1.56 -17.27 -3.64
C GLN A 57 2.14 -17.17 -5.06
N MET A 58 2.77 -16.05 -5.40
CA MET A 58 3.39 -15.87 -6.71
C MET A 58 4.50 -16.90 -6.97
N GLN A 59 5.38 -17.13 -6.00
CA GLN A 59 6.44 -18.14 -6.10
C GLN A 59 5.87 -19.55 -6.28
N SER A 60 4.82 -19.90 -5.52
CA SER A 60 4.17 -21.21 -5.62
C SER A 60 3.58 -21.45 -7.01
N VAL A 61 2.85 -20.47 -7.56
CA VAL A 61 2.22 -20.56 -8.88
C VAL A 61 3.27 -20.57 -10.00
N LEU A 62 4.35 -19.79 -9.87
CA LEU A 62 5.47 -19.84 -10.81
C LEU A 62 6.16 -21.20 -10.80
N LYS A 63 6.39 -21.78 -9.63
CA LYS A 63 6.96 -23.10 -9.48
C LYS A 63 6.04 -24.17 -10.12
N GLU A 64 4.72 -24.11 -9.88
CA GLU A 64 3.74 -24.99 -10.54
C GLU A 64 3.81 -24.85 -12.06
N ALA A 65 3.87 -23.63 -12.60
CA ALA A 65 3.96 -23.36 -14.03
C ALA A 65 5.22 -23.95 -14.69
N LEU A 66 6.34 -23.99 -13.96
CA LEU A 66 7.63 -24.51 -14.43
C LEU A 66 7.72 -26.03 -14.34
N THR A 67 7.02 -26.64 -13.38
CA THR A 67 7.12 -28.09 -13.11
C THR A 67 5.97 -28.93 -13.65
N THR A 68 4.89 -28.32 -14.15
CA THR A 68 3.72 -29.03 -14.69
C THR A 68 4.04 -29.77 -16.00
N ASP A 69 3.50 -30.97 -16.16
CA ASP A 69 3.62 -31.79 -17.38
C ASP A 69 2.71 -31.30 -18.53
N VAL A 70 1.85 -30.31 -18.29
CA VAL A 70 0.95 -29.74 -19.32
C VAL A 70 1.78 -29.13 -20.43
N LYS A 71 1.65 -29.65 -21.64
CA LYS A 71 2.33 -29.11 -22.82
C LYS A 71 1.64 -27.86 -23.33
N GLY A 72 2.44 -26.96 -23.93
CA GLY A 72 1.97 -25.69 -24.48
C GLY A 72 2.19 -24.48 -23.55
N PRO A 73 1.64 -23.32 -23.91
CA PRO A 73 1.81 -22.11 -23.12
C PRO A 73 1.13 -22.22 -21.75
N LYS A 74 1.79 -21.72 -20.72
CA LYS A 74 1.27 -21.54 -19.37
C LYS A 74 1.09 -20.07 -19.13
N VAL A 75 -0.11 -19.66 -18.68
CA VAL A 75 -0.45 -18.26 -18.49
C VAL A 75 -0.83 -18.00 -17.03
N ILE A 76 -0.18 -17.04 -16.41
CA ILE A 76 -0.52 -16.49 -15.10
C ILE A 76 -1.11 -15.11 -15.32
N VAL A 77 -2.35 -14.89 -14.90
CA VAL A 77 -2.99 -13.57 -14.91
C VAL A 77 -2.84 -12.97 -13.52
N ALA A 78 -1.97 -11.98 -13.40
CA ALA A 78 -1.71 -11.26 -12.16
C ALA A 78 -2.64 -10.03 -12.12
N SER A 79 -3.73 -10.13 -11.36
CA SER A 79 -4.79 -9.11 -11.28
C SER A 79 -4.65 -8.27 -10.01
N SER A 80 -4.39 -6.98 -10.19
CA SER A 80 -4.36 -6.01 -9.09
C SER A 80 -4.69 -4.62 -9.62
N GLU A 81 -5.59 -3.90 -8.93
CA GLU A 81 -5.95 -2.54 -9.34
C GLU A 81 -4.72 -1.63 -9.35
N CYS A 82 -4.56 -0.85 -10.40
CA CYS A 82 -3.53 0.19 -10.47
C CYS A 82 -3.71 1.19 -9.31
N MET A 83 -2.68 1.33 -8.45
CA MET A 83 -2.74 2.19 -7.25
C MET A 83 -3.00 3.65 -7.57
N LEU A 84 -2.49 4.15 -8.70
CA LEU A 84 -2.77 5.52 -9.14
C LEU A 84 -4.26 5.73 -9.47
N ASN A 85 -4.89 4.77 -10.15
CA ASN A 85 -6.32 4.82 -10.43
C ASN A 85 -7.16 4.67 -9.15
N ARG A 86 -6.74 3.83 -8.23
CA ARG A 86 -7.36 3.72 -6.92
C ARG A 86 -7.31 5.05 -6.16
N GLN A 87 -6.16 5.71 -6.12
CA GLN A 87 -6.03 7.04 -5.52
C GLN A 87 -6.96 8.07 -6.17
N ARG A 88 -7.01 8.11 -7.51
CA ARG A 88 -7.88 9.03 -8.25
C ARG A 88 -9.36 8.80 -7.95
N ARG A 89 -9.77 7.56 -7.74
CA ARG A 89 -11.14 7.17 -7.41
C ARG A 89 -11.50 7.47 -5.94
N GLU A 90 -10.64 7.13 -5.01
CA GLU A 90 -10.94 7.21 -3.57
C GLU A 90 -10.76 8.62 -3.00
N LYS A 91 -9.74 9.35 -3.43
CA LYS A 91 -9.42 10.68 -2.90
C LYS A 91 -10.57 11.70 -3.00
N PRO A 92 -11.28 11.84 -4.13
CA PRO A 92 -12.43 12.76 -4.21
C PRO A 92 -13.55 12.39 -3.25
N ILE A 93 -13.87 11.09 -3.10
CA ILE A 93 -14.93 10.59 -2.21
C ILE A 93 -14.59 10.93 -0.75
N ILE A 94 -13.38 10.64 -0.33
CA ILE A 94 -12.90 10.94 1.02
C ILE A 94 -12.92 12.45 1.28
N ASN A 95 -12.39 13.24 0.35
CA ASN A 95 -12.32 14.70 0.48
C ASN A 95 -13.73 15.33 0.55
N GLN A 96 -14.68 14.81 -0.21
CA GLN A 96 -16.05 15.26 -0.15
C GLN A 96 -16.68 14.93 1.21
N ALA A 97 -16.55 13.70 1.69
CA ALA A 97 -17.07 13.31 2.99
C ALA A 97 -16.45 14.15 4.14
N VAL A 98 -15.17 14.47 4.06
CA VAL A 98 -14.50 15.36 5.02
C VAL A 98 -15.06 16.80 4.96
N LYS A 99 -15.30 17.35 3.76
CA LYS A 99 -15.92 18.67 3.57
C LYS A 99 -17.35 18.71 4.12
N GLU A 100 -18.11 17.65 3.97
CA GLU A 100 -19.47 17.46 4.51
C GLU A 100 -19.48 17.24 6.02
N GLN A 101 -18.34 17.40 6.71
CA GLN A 101 -18.19 17.18 8.15
C GLN A 101 -18.58 15.77 8.62
N LYS A 102 -18.60 14.79 7.72
CA LYS A 102 -18.80 13.39 8.07
C LYS A 102 -17.56 12.84 8.76
N ARG A 103 -17.78 11.96 9.74
CA ARG A 103 -16.67 11.23 10.37
C ARG A 103 -16.09 10.26 9.36
N VAL A 104 -14.81 10.43 9.05
CA VAL A 104 -14.07 9.54 8.14
C VAL A 104 -12.86 8.98 8.87
N VAL A 105 -12.73 7.66 8.85
CA VAL A 105 -11.52 6.96 9.30
C VAL A 105 -10.76 6.53 8.04
N LYS A 106 -9.50 6.95 7.94
CA LYS A 106 -8.63 6.59 6.83
C LYS A 106 -7.41 5.87 7.40
N THR A 107 -7.30 4.60 7.10
CA THR A 107 -6.09 3.83 7.36
C THR A 107 -4.96 4.32 6.48
N ARG A 108 -3.79 4.49 7.05
CA ARG A 108 -2.58 4.93 6.38
C ARG A 108 -1.40 4.10 6.86
N PHE A 109 -0.43 3.98 5.99
CA PHE A 109 0.86 3.46 6.37
C PHE A 109 1.84 4.62 6.52
N GLY A 110 2.81 4.45 7.38
CA GLY A 110 3.93 5.36 7.57
C GLY A 110 5.22 4.57 7.69
N VAL A 111 6.32 5.28 7.64
CA VAL A 111 7.66 4.74 7.83
C VAL A 111 8.24 5.42 9.07
N ASP A 112 8.76 4.62 9.98
CA ASP A 112 9.52 5.09 11.13
C ASP A 112 10.92 5.50 10.65
N GLU A 113 11.20 6.79 10.76
CA GLU A 113 12.43 7.40 10.25
C GLU A 113 13.66 6.90 11.01
N ASP A 114 13.51 6.63 12.31
CA ASP A 114 14.61 6.18 13.18
C ASP A 114 15.02 4.72 12.87
N VAL A 115 14.08 3.92 12.36
CA VAL A 115 14.27 2.50 12.05
C VAL A 115 14.59 2.26 10.58
N CYS A 116 14.26 3.20 9.68
CA CYS A 116 14.48 3.07 8.25
C CYS A 116 15.97 3.09 7.92
N THR A 117 16.46 2.07 7.23
CA THR A 117 17.87 1.93 6.83
C THR A 117 18.25 2.68 5.54
N GLY A 118 17.27 3.23 4.81
CA GLY A 118 17.54 3.96 3.58
C GLY A 118 17.85 3.11 2.35
N ASP A 119 17.72 1.77 2.41
CA ASP A 119 17.99 0.91 1.25
C ASP A 119 16.96 0.99 0.11
N HIS A 120 15.78 1.53 0.39
CA HIS A 120 14.69 1.78 -0.55
C HIS A 120 14.16 0.54 -1.31
N ALA A 121 14.34 -0.68 -0.81
CA ALA A 121 13.75 -1.88 -1.41
C ALA A 121 12.22 -1.76 -1.53
N CYS A 122 11.57 -1.16 -0.55
CA CYS A 122 10.14 -0.85 -0.56
C CYS A 122 9.70 -0.06 -1.80
N MET A 123 10.47 0.94 -2.23
CA MET A 123 10.16 1.73 -3.42
C MET A 123 10.44 0.98 -4.71
N ARG A 124 11.60 0.33 -4.80
CA ARG A 124 12.00 -0.42 -6.00
C ARG A 124 11.06 -1.56 -6.34
N LEU A 125 10.47 -2.20 -5.32
CA LEU A 125 9.66 -3.40 -5.49
C LEU A 125 8.16 -3.12 -5.50
N SER A 126 7.67 -2.14 -4.73
CA SER A 126 6.22 -1.87 -4.68
C SER A 126 5.71 -0.98 -5.80
N GLY A 127 6.55 -0.10 -6.35
CA GLY A 127 6.14 0.88 -7.34
C GLY A 127 5.00 1.80 -6.84
N CYS A 128 4.87 1.98 -5.52
CA CYS A 128 3.79 2.77 -4.94
C CYS A 128 3.97 4.27 -5.24
N PRO A 129 2.99 4.95 -5.87
CA PRO A 129 3.11 6.37 -6.22
C PRO A 129 3.07 7.32 -5.01
N SER A 130 2.71 6.82 -3.83
CA SER A 130 2.73 7.60 -2.58
C SER A 130 4.01 7.45 -1.78
N LEU A 131 4.89 6.53 -2.19
CA LEU A 131 6.14 6.28 -1.50
C LEU A 131 7.23 7.15 -2.12
N THR A 132 7.80 8.04 -1.32
CA THR A 132 8.78 9.03 -1.70
C THR A 132 10.00 8.97 -0.81
N VAL A 133 10.99 9.79 -1.09
CA VAL A 133 12.21 9.95 -0.30
C VAL A 133 12.10 11.21 0.54
N LYS A 134 12.56 11.15 1.78
CA LYS A 134 12.69 12.29 2.68
C LYS A 134 14.14 12.37 3.19
N GLU A 135 14.76 13.50 3.03
CA GLU A 135 16.03 13.82 3.67
C GLU A 135 15.82 14.13 5.16
N LEU A 136 16.75 13.72 6.00
CA LEU A 136 16.73 13.96 7.43
C LEU A 136 17.67 15.13 7.77
N ASP A 137 17.27 15.95 8.72
CA ASP A 137 18.11 17.02 9.31
C ASP A 137 19.04 16.44 10.41
N ASP A 138 19.52 15.21 10.25
CA ASP A 138 20.42 14.56 11.19
C ASP A 138 21.83 14.54 10.60
N PRO A 139 22.79 15.26 11.20
CA PRO A 139 24.17 15.33 10.68
C PRO A 139 24.92 13.99 10.74
N LEU A 140 24.38 12.98 11.43
CA LEU A 140 24.95 11.63 11.52
C LEU A 140 24.37 10.65 10.51
N ARG A 141 23.40 11.09 9.69
CA ARG A 141 22.71 10.26 8.69
C ARG A 141 22.68 10.95 7.34
N ASP A 142 23.49 10.43 6.43
CA ASP A 142 23.54 10.95 5.05
C ASP A 142 22.50 10.29 4.13
N ASP A 143 21.99 9.09 4.50
CA ASP A 143 21.05 8.35 3.67
C ASP A 143 19.60 8.84 3.89
N PRO A 144 18.90 9.23 2.81
CA PRO A 144 17.50 9.62 2.92
C PRO A 144 16.63 8.43 3.28
N VAL A 145 15.52 8.67 3.96
CA VAL A 145 14.57 7.64 4.39
C VAL A 145 13.35 7.56 3.50
N ALA A 146 12.70 6.40 3.48
CA ALA A 146 11.41 6.28 2.80
C ALA A 146 10.33 7.08 3.55
N HIS A 147 9.46 7.74 2.78
CA HIS A 147 8.35 8.52 3.32
C HIS A 147 7.06 8.25 2.55
N ILE A 148 5.94 8.23 3.23
CA ILE A 148 4.63 8.01 2.61
C ILE A 148 3.82 9.31 2.61
N ASP A 149 3.52 9.82 1.43
CA ASP A 149 2.79 11.07 1.25
C ASP A 149 1.28 10.97 1.59
N GLN A 150 0.57 12.11 1.49
CA GLN A 150 -0.85 12.22 1.80
C GLN A 150 -1.78 11.47 0.82
N ASN A 151 -1.27 10.95 -0.29
CA ASN A 151 -2.06 10.23 -1.28
C ASN A 151 -2.20 8.73 -0.97
N CYS A 152 -1.58 8.25 0.10
CA CYS A 152 -1.68 6.87 0.55
C CYS A 152 -3.15 6.44 0.69
N VAL A 153 -3.49 5.28 0.10
CA VAL A 153 -4.82 4.66 0.16
C VAL A 153 -4.91 3.51 1.18
N GLY A 154 -3.87 3.31 1.98
CA GLY A 154 -3.87 2.33 3.05
C GLY A 154 -3.92 0.87 2.61
N CYS A 155 -3.38 0.52 1.43
CA CYS A 155 -3.43 -0.87 0.93
C CYS A 155 -2.43 -1.81 1.61
N GLY A 156 -1.34 -1.30 2.22
CA GLY A 156 -0.32 -2.10 2.90
C GLY A 156 0.75 -2.71 2.00
N ASN A 157 0.59 -2.67 0.69
CA ASN A 157 1.47 -3.35 -0.26
C ASN A 157 2.96 -3.00 -0.11
N CYS A 158 3.27 -1.74 0.20
CA CYS A 158 4.67 -1.30 0.40
C CYS A 158 5.32 -2.00 1.60
N GLY A 159 4.58 -2.17 2.70
CA GLY A 159 5.05 -2.89 3.88
C GLY A 159 5.18 -4.40 3.62
N GLU A 160 4.18 -5.02 2.99
CA GLU A 160 4.23 -6.45 2.63
C GLU A 160 5.44 -6.79 1.76
N VAL A 161 5.70 -5.97 0.74
CA VAL A 161 6.83 -6.19 -0.18
C VAL A 161 8.17 -5.95 0.51
N ALA A 162 8.28 -4.93 1.35
CA ALA A 162 9.50 -4.65 2.09
C ALA A 162 9.81 -5.74 3.12
N ASP A 163 8.80 -6.26 3.81
CA ASP A 163 8.95 -7.37 4.75
C ASP A 163 9.41 -8.64 4.02
N ALA A 164 8.76 -9.00 2.90
CA ALA A 164 9.11 -10.18 2.11
C ALA A 164 10.53 -10.13 1.52
N ALA A 165 11.03 -8.93 1.19
CA ALA A 165 12.33 -8.76 0.55
C ALA A 165 13.49 -8.69 1.55
N ILE A 166 13.32 -7.94 2.64
CA ILE A 166 14.41 -7.56 3.56
C ILE A 166 14.00 -7.60 5.05
N LEU A 167 12.83 -8.15 5.39
CA LEU A 167 12.27 -8.14 6.75
C LEU A 167 12.26 -6.73 7.37
N CYS A 168 11.84 -5.73 6.62
CA CYS A 168 11.89 -4.32 7.01
C CYS A 168 10.93 -4.00 8.17
N PRO A 169 11.41 -3.59 9.34
CA PRO A 169 10.57 -3.34 10.53
C PRO A 169 10.03 -1.91 10.58
N SER A 170 10.39 -1.03 9.63
CA SER A 170 10.11 0.40 9.73
C SER A 170 8.69 0.80 9.33
N PHE A 171 7.89 -0.10 8.74
CA PHE A 171 6.52 0.21 8.38
C PHE A 171 5.57 0.09 9.56
N TYR A 172 4.71 1.11 9.73
CA TYR A 172 3.61 1.07 10.69
C TYR A 172 2.28 1.45 10.04
N GLN A 173 1.18 0.99 10.63
CA GLN A 173 -0.18 1.34 10.24
C GLN A 173 -0.79 2.27 11.28
N ALA A 174 -1.47 3.31 10.82
CA ALA A 174 -2.20 4.24 11.67
C ALA A 174 -3.53 4.65 11.05
N ASP A 175 -4.56 4.83 11.88
CA ASP A 175 -5.85 5.35 11.46
C ASP A 175 -5.93 6.85 11.70
N THR A 176 -6.10 7.61 10.62
CA THR A 176 -6.35 9.04 10.67
C THR A 176 -7.86 9.29 10.72
N ILE A 177 -8.33 9.89 11.81
CA ILE A 177 -9.74 10.21 12.01
C ILE A 177 -9.98 11.68 11.65
N HIS A 178 -10.76 11.91 10.60
CA HIS A 178 -11.26 13.24 10.24
C HIS A 178 -12.65 13.43 10.85
N ASN A 179 -12.93 14.65 11.30
CA ASN A 179 -14.18 15.03 11.94
C ASN A 179 -14.61 14.08 13.09
N PRO A 180 -13.76 13.91 14.12
CA PRO A 180 -14.06 13.01 15.22
C PRO A 180 -15.32 13.45 15.98
N SER A 181 -16.06 12.47 16.53
CA SER A 181 -17.25 12.71 17.33
C SER A 181 -16.94 13.50 18.63
N LYS A 182 -17.96 14.03 19.29
CA LYS A 182 -17.80 14.76 20.56
C LYS A 182 -17.17 13.87 21.65
N SER A 183 -17.57 12.62 21.73
CA SER A 183 -17.02 11.62 22.66
C SER A 183 -15.54 11.34 22.37
N GLU A 184 -15.17 11.12 21.10
CA GLU A 184 -13.77 10.90 20.72
C GLU A 184 -12.88 12.10 21.06
N ARG A 185 -13.36 13.32 20.84
CA ARG A 185 -12.65 14.55 21.22
C ARG A 185 -12.45 14.65 22.74
N PHE A 186 -13.45 14.25 23.52
CA PHE A 186 -13.37 14.24 24.97
C PHE A 186 -12.34 13.22 25.48
N PHE A 187 -12.43 11.97 25.02
CA PHE A 187 -11.48 10.93 25.38
C PHE A 187 -10.05 11.26 24.93
N ARG A 188 -9.91 11.85 23.74
CA ARG A 188 -8.61 12.33 23.27
C ARG A 188 -8.02 13.36 24.22
N LYS A 189 -8.80 14.35 24.67
CA LYS A 189 -8.30 15.37 25.64
C LYS A 189 -7.83 14.74 26.94
N ILE A 190 -8.55 13.74 27.46
CA ILE A 190 -8.15 13.02 28.67
C ILE A 190 -6.84 12.29 28.44
N ARG A 191 -6.77 11.51 27.37
CA ARG A 191 -5.57 10.77 26.99
C ARG A 191 -4.36 11.69 26.84
N ASP A 192 -4.50 12.78 26.10
CA ASP A 192 -3.42 13.72 25.82
C ASP A 192 -2.92 14.38 27.13
N ARG A 193 -3.82 14.66 28.10
CA ARG A 193 -3.43 15.13 29.44
C ARG A 193 -2.62 14.09 30.21
N ILE A 194 -3.03 12.82 30.17
CA ILE A 194 -2.32 11.73 30.84
C ILE A 194 -0.94 11.55 30.22
N ILE A 195 -0.86 11.50 28.89
CA ILE A 195 0.41 11.37 28.17
C ILE A 195 1.36 12.52 28.50
N SER A 196 0.87 13.77 28.42
CA SER A 196 1.70 14.94 28.75
C SER A 196 2.20 14.92 30.20
N ALA A 197 1.36 14.49 31.15
CA ALA A 197 1.78 14.36 32.54
C ALA A 197 2.86 13.29 32.70
N LEU A 198 2.75 12.16 32.02
CA LEU A 198 3.75 11.08 32.06
C LEU A 198 5.06 11.49 31.38
N GLN A 199 4.98 12.20 30.26
CA GLN A 199 6.16 12.73 29.54
C GLN A 199 6.92 13.73 30.41
N ASN A 200 6.23 14.72 30.97
CA ASN A 200 6.83 15.70 31.88
C ASN A 200 7.45 15.04 33.13
N TRP A 201 6.83 13.97 33.62
CA TRP A 201 7.40 13.22 34.74
C TRP A 201 8.68 12.47 34.34
N ARG A 202 8.69 11.88 33.16
CA ARG A 202 9.87 11.21 32.60
C ARG A 202 11.02 12.18 32.36
N GLU A 203 10.77 13.32 31.73
CA GLU A 203 11.77 14.36 31.46
C GLU A 203 12.41 14.87 32.75
N ARG A 204 11.60 15.17 33.80
CA ARG A 204 12.12 15.55 35.10
C ARG A 204 13.02 14.49 35.71
N ARG A 205 12.73 13.22 35.56
CA ARG A 205 13.61 12.14 36.08
C ARG A 205 14.92 12.05 35.30
N THR A 206 14.90 12.28 34.01
CA THR A 206 16.11 12.27 33.18
C THR A 206 17.04 13.41 33.55
N LEU A 207 16.52 14.62 33.73
CA LEU A 207 17.29 15.77 34.16
C LEU A 207 17.94 15.56 35.55
N ILE A 208 17.23 14.94 36.49
CA ILE A 208 17.79 14.63 37.83
C ILE A 208 18.95 13.63 37.72
N ILE A 209 18.91 12.68 36.80
CA ILE A 209 19.99 11.70 36.61
C ILE A 209 21.22 12.37 35.98
N GLU A 210 21.04 13.31 35.06
CA GLU A 210 22.14 14.08 34.46
C GLU A 210 22.81 15.05 35.44
N GLU A 211 22.07 15.62 36.39
CA GLU A 211 22.65 16.48 37.43
C GLU A 211 23.41 15.72 38.53
N VAL A 212 23.21 14.41 38.67
CA VAL A 212 23.83 13.55 39.68
C VAL A 212 25.01 12.73 39.13
N SER A 213 25.23 12.77 37.80
CA SER A 213 26.34 12.08 37.12
C SER A 213 27.51 13.01 36.86
#